data_4ceebab60036c84b5c1c28d9e8aab2ca
#
_entry.id   4ceebab60036c84b5c1c28d9e8aab2ca
#
_cell.length_a   1.000
_cell.length_b   1.000
_cell.length_c   1.000
_cell.angle_alpha   90.00
_cell.angle_beta   90.00
_cell.angle_gamma   90.00
#
_symmetry.space_group_name_H-M   'P 1'
#
loop_
_entity.id
_entity.type
_entity.pdbx_description
1 polymer ?
#
loop_
_entity_poly.entity_id
_entity_poly.type
_entity_poly.pdbx_seq_one_letter_code
_entity_poly.pdbx_strand_id
1 'polypeptide(L)'
;MQDYDEAFFRAKANKRAGTTWLILMVIATVYYGIKVFRGELANQYFALFTAVGWSEYIISRLLLKFNAAYHEKYEWIIGLGYLTFFAVIAWTSLDESSYVFIMPLVSILILYKDPKLIKIMMWLTMFVLVSSNIYKGVAKGMIEFVSSPECALQFAIVLCCYACTNMAIKHLVESDGALTSSIESNLARVVQTVEQVKDASNSI
;
A
#
# COMPACT_ATOMS: atom_id res chain seq x y z
N MET A 1 -19.14 13.54 23.16
CA MET A 1 -18.85 13.27 21.74
C MET A 1 -17.56 12.48 21.75
N GLN A 2 -17.58 11.20 21.40
CA GLN A 2 -16.32 10.46 21.28
C GLN A 2 -15.52 11.18 20.19
N ASP A 3 -14.37 11.75 20.56
CA ASP A 3 -13.35 12.08 19.59
C ASP A 3 -13.22 10.85 18.72
N TYR A 4 -13.61 11.02 17.46
CA TYR A 4 -13.50 9.95 16.48
C TYR A 4 -12.01 9.65 16.40
N ASP A 5 -11.61 8.59 17.09
CA ASP A 5 -10.22 8.37 17.44
C ASP A 5 -9.47 7.98 16.16
N GLU A 6 -9.01 8.98 15.43
CA GLU A 6 -8.21 8.82 14.21
C GLU A 6 -7.04 7.88 14.50
N ALA A 7 -6.47 7.95 15.69
CA ALA A 7 -5.40 7.08 16.15
C ALA A 7 -5.85 5.61 16.20
N PHE A 8 -7.09 5.33 16.62
CA PHE A 8 -7.65 3.98 16.62
C PHE A 8 -7.77 3.40 15.20
N PHE A 9 -8.32 4.19 14.26
CA PHE A 9 -8.46 3.74 12.87
C PHE A 9 -7.11 3.58 12.17
N ARG A 10 -6.17 4.47 12.45
CA ARG A 10 -4.78 4.38 11.95
C ARG A 10 -4.08 3.14 12.51
N ALA A 11 -4.20 2.85 13.79
CA ALA A 11 -3.66 1.62 14.38
C ALA A 11 -4.27 0.36 13.76
N LYS A 12 -5.57 0.38 13.46
CA LYS A 12 -6.27 -0.71 12.77
C LYS A 12 -5.78 -0.87 11.31
N ALA A 13 -5.56 0.23 10.59
CA ALA A 13 -4.97 0.22 9.25
C ALA A 13 -3.54 -0.35 9.28
N ASN A 14 -2.69 0.09 10.21
CA ASN A 14 -1.34 -0.40 10.41
C ASN A 14 -1.31 -1.92 10.69
N LYS A 15 -2.22 -2.41 11.53
CA LYS A 15 -2.34 -3.83 11.81
C LYS A 15 -2.72 -4.62 10.56
N ARG A 16 -3.74 -4.15 9.82
CA ARG A 16 -4.20 -4.79 8.57
C ARG A 16 -3.11 -4.80 7.50
N ALA A 17 -2.46 -3.68 7.28
CA ALA A 17 -1.37 -3.56 6.33
C ALA A 17 -0.23 -4.54 6.63
N GLY A 18 0.22 -4.61 7.89
CA GLY A 18 1.23 -5.57 8.31
C GLY A 18 0.79 -7.04 8.17
N THR A 19 -0.49 -7.34 8.43
CA THR A 19 -1.03 -8.70 8.24
C THR A 19 -1.06 -9.08 6.76
N THR A 20 -1.48 -8.17 5.88
CA THR A 20 -1.49 -8.42 4.43
C THR A 20 -0.08 -8.68 3.91
N TRP A 21 0.91 -7.90 4.37
CA TRP A 21 2.31 -8.14 4.00
C TRP A 21 2.82 -9.49 4.52
N LEU A 22 2.48 -9.86 5.76
CA LEU A 22 2.83 -11.18 6.30
C LEU A 22 2.30 -12.32 5.43
N ILE A 23 1.01 -12.26 5.08
CA ILE A 23 0.36 -13.27 4.25
C ILE A 23 1.09 -13.39 2.90
N LEU A 24 1.38 -12.26 2.26
CA LEU A 24 2.11 -12.25 1.01
C LEU A 24 3.49 -12.88 1.15
N MET A 25 4.24 -12.53 2.20
CA MET A 25 5.59 -13.08 2.43
C MET A 25 5.56 -14.59 2.65
N VAL A 26 4.56 -15.10 3.37
CA VAL A 26 4.38 -16.56 3.55
C VAL A 26 4.09 -17.23 2.21
N ILE A 27 3.13 -16.71 1.44
CA ILE A 27 2.76 -17.28 0.14
C ILE A 27 3.96 -17.24 -0.82
N ALA A 28 4.66 -16.12 -0.91
CA ALA A 28 5.80 -15.94 -1.79
C ALA A 28 6.98 -16.85 -1.38
N THR A 29 7.25 -16.97 -0.07
CA THR A 29 8.31 -17.85 0.43
C THR A 29 8.02 -19.33 0.11
N VAL A 30 6.78 -19.77 0.29
CA VAL A 30 6.36 -21.14 -0.08
C VAL A 30 6.48 -21.36 -1.59
N TYR A 31 5.97 -20.43 -2.39
CA TYR A 31 6.01 -20.53 -3.85
C TYR A 31 7.45 -20.62 -4.39
N TYR A 32 8.31 -19.71 -3.99
CA TYR A 32 9.71 -19.73 -4.42
C TYR A 32 10.50 -20.89 -3.82
N GLY A 33 10.17 -21.34 -2.59
CA GLY A 33 10.71 -22.54 -2.00
C GLY A 33 10.43 -23.79 -2.82
N ILE A 34 9.20 -23.92 -3.34
CA ILE A 34 8.83 -25.02 -4.26
C ILE A 34 9.63 -24.93 -5.56
N LYS A 35 9.83 -23.74 -6.14
CA LYS A 35 10.66 -23.55 -7.34
C LYS A 35 12.10 -23.96 -7.12
N VAL A 36 12.67 -23.65 -5.95
CA VAL A 36 14.02 -24.11 -5.56
C VAL A 36 14.08 -25.61 -5.46
N PHE A 37 13.11 -26.22 -4.77
CA PHE A 37 13.04 -27.68 -4.63
C PHE A 37 12.95 -28.40 -5.98
N ARG A 38 12.28 -27.80 -6.96
CA ARG A 38 12.19 -28.31 -8.33
C ARG A 38 13.42 -28.02 -9.20
N GLY A 39 14.41 -27.29 -8.67
CA GLY A 39 15.58 -26.87 -9.44
C GLY A 39 15.31 -25.78 -10.49
N GLU A 40 14.14 -25.15 -10.44
CA GLU A 40 13.73 -24.08 -11.36
C GLU A 40 14.29 -22.71 -10.96
N LEU A 41 14.77 -22.57 -9.72
CA LEU A 41 15.27 -21.32 -9.15
C LEU A 41 16.58 -21.55 -8.41
N ALA A 42 17.55 -20.65 -8.60
CA ALA A 42 18.83 -20.70 -7.87
C ALA A 42 18.64 -20.40 -6.38
N ASN A 43 19.32 -21.20 -5.52
CA ASN A 43 19.29 -21.01 -4.06
C ASN A 43 19.70 -19.60 -3.63
N GLN A 44 20.66 -18.99 -4.32
CA GLN A 44 21.14 -17.63 -4.02
C GLN A 44 20.04 -16.58 -4.20
N TYR A 45 19.24 -16.70 -5.26
CA TYR A 45 18.10 -15.80 -5.49
C TYR A 45 17.05 -15.95 -4.39
N PHE A 46 16.70 -17.19 -4.03
CA PHE A 46 15.76 -17.46 -2.95
C PHE A 46 16.24 -16.91 -1.60
N ALA A 47 17.52 -17.08 -1.30
CA ALA A 47 18.12 -16.53 -0.07
C ALA A 47 18.04 -15.00 -0.04
N LEU A 48 18.39 -14.32 -1.14
CA LEU A 48 18.32 -12.87 -1.27
C LEU A 48 16.86 -12.38 -1.12
N PHE A 49 15.94 -12.98 -1.86
CA PHE A 49 14.52 -12.67 -1.82
C PHE A 49 13.95 -12.80 -0.40
N THR A 50 14.23 -13.94 0.26
CA THR A 50 13.74 -14.20 1.61
C THR A 50 14.37 -13.25 2.62
N ALA A 51 15.68 -13.02 2.54
CA ALA A 51 16.39 -12.13 3.46
C ALA A 51 15.85 -10.68 3.36
N VAL A 52 15.70 -10.13 2.16
CA VAL A 52 15.20 -8.78 1.98
C VAL A 52 13.74 -8.68 2.42
N GLY A 53 12.85 -9.52 1.91
CA GLY A 53 11.43 -9.43 2.20
C GLY A 53 11.09 -9.60 3.69
N TRP A 54 11.72 -10.57 4.36
CA TRP A 54 11.51 -10.77 5.80
C TRP A 54 12.19 -9.71 6.66
N SER A 55 13.39 -9.22 6.29
CA SER A 55 14.05 -8.16 7.05
C SER A 55 13.23 -6.87 7.04
N GLU A 56 12.74 -6.43 5.88
CA GLU A 56 11.88 -5.24 5.75
C GLU A 56 10.58 -5.40 6.55
N TYR A 57 9.94 -6.56 6.46
CA TYR A 57 8.75 -6.87 7.26
C TYR A 57 9.04 -6.80 8.76
N ILE A 58 10.10 -7.48 9.23
CA ILE A 58 10.45 -7.53 10.66
C ILE A 58 10.81 -6.14 11.17
N ILE A 59 11.63 -5.38 10.43
CA ILE A 59 12.02 -4.01 10.77
C ILE A 59 10.78 -3.13 10.91
N SER A 60 9.86 -3.17 9.95
CA SER A 60 8.63 -2.38 10.00
C SER A 60 7.77 -2.70 11.24
N ARG A 61 7.70 -3.98 11.62
CA ARG A 61 6.95 -4.41 12.82
C ARG A 61 7.63 -4.03 14.12
N LEU A 62 8.96 -4.12 14.17
CA LEU A 62 9.74 -3.70 15.33
C LEU A 62 9.63 -2.19 15.57
N LEU A 63 9.69 -1.38 14.53
CA LEU A 63 9.51 0.08 14.63
C LEU A 63 8.17 0.44 15.26
N LEU A 64 7.08 -0.21 14.86
CA LEU A 64 5.77 -0.02 15.49
C LEU A 64 5.75 -0.38 16.98
N LYS A 65 6.52 -1.42 17.37
CA LYS A 65 6.53 -1.89 18.76
C LYS A 65 7.33 -0.98 19.68
N PHE A 66 8.43 -0.41 19.18
CA PHE A 66 9.37 0.33 20.02
C PHE A 66 9.08 1.83 20.15
N ASN A 67 8.33 2.44 19.24
CA ASN A 67 8.07 3.87 19.32
C ASN A 67 6.69 4.25 18.78
N ALA A 68 5.89 4.87 19.65
CA ALA A 68 4.55 5.35 19.31
C ALA A 68 4.55 6.37 18.15
N ALA A 69 5.60 7.18 18.00
CA ALA A 69 5.72 8.16 16.91
C ALA A 69 5.73 7.50 15.50
N TYR A 70 6.11 6.23 15.40
CA TYR A 70 6.08 5.51 14.12
C TYR A 70 4.67 5.07 13.71
N HIS A 71 3.69 5.10 14.61
CA HIS A 71 2.31 4.78 14.25
C HIS A 71 1.73 5.78 13.24
N GLU A 72 2.09 7.05 13.34
CA GLU A 72 1.64 8.10 12.42
C GLU A 72 2.34 8.03 11.04
N LYS A 73 3.58 7.54 11.03
CA LYS A 73 4.41 7.46 9.82
C LYS A 73 4.49 6.05 9.20
N TYR A 74 3.74 5.11 9.76
CA TYR A 74 3.85 3.71 9.36
C TYR A 74 3.49 3.47 7.89
N GLU A 75 2.59 4.27 7.35
CA GLU A 75 2.23 4.24 5.93
C GLU A 75 3.45 4.44 5.01
N TRP A 76 4.36 5.34 5.40
CA TRP A 76 5.63 5.58 4.69
C TRP A 76 6.62 4.43 4.90
N ILE A 77 6.70 3.91 6.13
CA ILE A 77 7.60 2.81 6.47
C ILE A 77 7.23 1.56 5.68
N ILE A 78 5.94 1.20 5.68
CA ILE A 78 5.47 0.03 4.93
C ILE A 78 5.54 0.25 3.42
N GLY A 79 5.23 1.46 2.95
CA GLY A 79 5.29 1.80 1.54
C GLY A 79 6.72 1.70 0.99
N LEU A 80 7.68 2.34 1.66
CA LEU A 80 9.09 2.33 1.23
C LEU A 80 9.74 0.97 1.43
N GLY A 81 9.49 0.29 2.56
CA GLY A 81 10.03 -1.05 2.80
C GLY A 81 9.53 -2.05 1.77
N TYR A 82 8.23 -2.04 1.49
CA TYR A 82 7.69 -2.89 0.44
C TYR A 82 8.23 -2.55 -0.95
N LEU A 83 8.41 -1.25 -1.25
CA LEU A 83 8.98 -0.81 -2.52
C LEU A 83 10.43 -1.27 -2.69
N THR A 84 11.22 -1.27 -1.61
CA THR A 84 12.59 -1.81 -1.60
C THR A 84 12.58 -3.31 -1.92
N PHE A 85 11.70 -4.07 -1.28
CA PHE A 85 11.48 -5.48 -1.59
C PHE A 85 11.08 -5.68 -3.07
N PHE A 86 10.14 -4.90 -3.56
CA PHE A 86 9.74 -4.93 -4.97
C PHE A 86 10.89 -4.58 -5.91
N ALA A 87 11.72 -3.58 -5.58
CA ALA A 87 12.88 -3.20 -6.39
C ALA A 87 13.86 -4.37 -6.53
N VAL A 88 14.14 -5.09 -5.45
CA VAL A 88 15.01 -6.29 -5.51
C VAL A 88 14.42 -7.34 -6.45
N ILE A 89 13.11 -7.61 -6.36
CA ILE A 89 12.45 -8.53 -7.28
C ILE A 89 12.55 -8.03 -8.72
N ALA A 90 12.21 -6.77 -8.97
CA ALA A 90 12.19 -6.20 -10.32
C ALA A 90 13.57 -6.26 -11.00
N TRP A 91 14.65 -6.06 -10.24
CA TRP A 91 16.01 -6.09 -10.81
C TRP A 91 16.62 -7.48 -10.90
N THR A 92 16.26 -8.39 -10.01
CA THR A 92 16.88 -9.72 -9.94
C THR A 92 16.09 -10.79 -10.67
N SER A 93 14.77 -10.67 -10.73
CA SER A 93 13.92 -11.64 -11.45
C SER A 93 14.10 -11.54 -12.95
N LEU A 94 14.24 -12.68 -13.59
CA LEU A 94 14.15 -12.84 -15.05
C LEU A 94 12.71 -13.10 -15.51
N ASP A 95 11.78 -13.23 -14.57
CA ASP A 95 10.37 -13.48 -14.85
C ASP A 95 9.67 -12.21 -15.34
N GLU A 96 8.93 -12.34 -16.42
CA GLU A 96 8.13 -11.27 -17.03
C GLU A 96 7.01 -10.79 -16.12
N SER A 97 6.53 -11.65 -15.22
CA SER A 97 5.41 -11.36 -14.31
C SER A 97 5.82 -10.70 -12.98
N SER A 98 7.09 -10.31 -12.81
CA SER A 98 7.58 -9.71 -11.56
C SER A 98 6.83 -8.45 -11.12
N TYR A 99 6.22 -7.70 -12.06
CA TYR A 99 5.43 -6.50 -11.79
C TYR A 99 4.17 -6.78 -10.94
N VAL A 100 3.66 -8.01 -10.94
CA VAL A 100 2.47 -8.39 -10.15
C VAL A 100 2.71 -8.17 -8.65
N PHE A 101 3.95 -8.27 -8.20
CA PHE A 101 4.30 -8.03 -6.80
C PHE A 101 4.04 -6.59 -6.32
N ILE A 102 3.78 -5.63 -7.22
CA ILE A 102 3.38 -4.28 -6.80
C ILE A 102 1.91 -4.17 -6.38
N MET A 103 1.04 -5.06 -6.85
CA MET A 103 -0.40 -4.99 -6.63
C MET A 103 -0.80 -5.02 -5.14
N PRO A 104 -0.21 -5.87 -4.28
CA PRO A 104 -0.50 -5.84 -2.85
C PRO A 104 -0.14 -4.50 -2.20
N LEU A 105 0.97 -3.85 -2.61
CA LEU A 105 1.33 -2.53 -2.11
C LEU A 105 0.24 -1.51 -2.43
N VAL A 106 -0.19 -1.44 -3.70
CA VAL A 106 -1.25 -0.52 -4.14
C VAL A 106 -2.51 -0.73 -3.31
N SER A 107 -2.89 -1.99 -3.05
CA SER A 107 -4.06 -2.34 -2.24
C SER A 107 -3.89 -1.94 -0.76
N ILE A 108 -2.71 -2.09 -0.18
CA ILE A 108 -2.40 -1.69 1.19
C ILE A 108 -2.51 -0.15 1.35
N LEU A 109 -2.02 0.60 0.38
CA LEU A 109 -2.01 2.06 0.44
C LEU A 109 -3.41 2.69 0.49
N ILE A 110 -4.44 2.01 -0.02
CA ILE A 110 -5.85 2.45 0.08
C ILE A 110 -6.30 2.62 1.54
N LEU A 111 -5.77 1.79 2.44
CA LEU A 111 -6.16 1.81 3.85
C LEU A 111 -5.85 3.14 4.56
N TYR A 112 -4.89 3.90 4.03
CA TYR A 112 -4.44 5.17 4.63
C TYR A 112 -5.14 6.39 4.09
N LYS A 113 -5.89 6.26 3.00
CA LYS A 113 -6.66 7.35 2.38
C LYS A 113 -5.83 8.61 2.08
N ASP A 114 -4.51 8.46 1.86
CA ASP A 114 -3.60 9.57 1.55
C ASP A 114 -3.28 9.66 0.05
N PRO A 115 -3.86 10.64 -0.68
CA PRO A 115 -3.62 10.81 -2.11
C PRO A 115 -2.19 11.30 -2.42
N LYS A 116 -1.49 11.93 -1.46
CA LYS A 116 -0.09 12.36 -1.65
C LYS A 116 0.84 11.15 -1.62
N LEU A 117 0.63 10.26 -0.64
CA LEU A 117 1.38 9.02 -0.52
C LEU A 117 1.26 8.18 -1.80
N ILE A 118 0.05 7.98 -2.30
CA ILE A 118 -0.20 7.21 -3.53
C ILE A 118 0.57 7.79 -4.73
N LYS A 119 0.55 9.10 -4.91
CA LYS A 119 1.26 9.75 -6.02
C LYS A 119 2.77 9.56 -5.93
N ILE A 120 3.33 9.70 -4.73
CA ILE A 120 4.77 9.53 -4.52
C ILE A 120 5.16 8.06 -4.75
N MET A 121 4.40 7.12 -4.21
CA MET A 121 4.64 5.68 -4.43
C MET A 121 4.51 5.30 -5.90
N MET A 122 3.57 5.89 -6.63
CA MET A 122 3.45 5.72 -8.09
C MET A 122 4.75 6.12 -8.80
N TRP A 123 5.26 7.33 -8.55
CA TRP A 123 6.47 7.81 -9.20
C TRP A 123 7.70 6.98 -8.84
N LEU A 124 7.84 6.58 -7.58
CA LEU A 124 8.92 5.71 -7.14
C LEU A 124 8.82 4.32 -7.78
N THR A 125 7.61 3.76 -7.88
CA THR A 125 7.40 2.49 -8.58
C THR A 125 7.74 2.58 -10.06
N MET A 126 7.33 3.66 -10.74
CA MET A 126 7.70 3.88 -12.15
C MET A 126 9.20 4.00 -12.32
N PHE A 127 9.88 4.70 -11.42
CA PHE A 127 11.35 4.78 -11.42
C PHE A 127 12.00 3.40 -11.27
N VAL A 128 11.51 2.57 -10.35
CA VAL A 128 12.01 1.20 -10.17
C VAL A 128 11.79 0.36 -11.44
N LEU A 129 10.60 0.43 -12.04
CA LEU A 129 10.29 -0.32 -13.26
C LEU A 129 11.15 0.13 -14.44
N VAL A 130 11.29 1.43 -14.67
CA VAL A 130 12.13 1.96 -15.77
C VAL A 130 13.59 1.55 -15.56
N SER A 131 14.13 1.77 -14.36
CA SER A 131 15.53 1.43 -14.07
C SER A 131 15.79 -0.08 -14.14
N SER A 132 14.86 -0.92 -13.70
CA SER A 132 14.98 -2.37 -13.81
C SER A 132 14.97 -2.84 -15.28
N ASN A 133 14.13 -2.24 -16.12
CA ASN A 133 14.08 -2.58 -17.54
C ASN A 133 15.33 -2.10 -18.29
N ILE A 134 15.85 -0.92 -17.99
CA ILE A 134 17.14 -0.45 -18.52
C ILE A 134 18.25 -1.44 -18.12
N TYR A 135 18.28 -1.84 -16.85
CA TYR A 135 19.28 -2.81 -16.36
C TYR A 135 19.14 -4.17 -17.08
N LYS A 136 17.92 -4.69 -17.23
CA LYS A 136 17.67 -5.95 -17.96
C LYS A 136 18.09 -5.86 -19.42
N GLY A 137 17.75 -4.76 -20.10
CA GLY A 137 18.14 -4.55 -21.50
C GLY A 137 19.65 -4.45 -21.70
N VAL A 138 20.34 -3.64 -20.89
CA VAL A 138 21.77 -3.35 -21.06
C VAL A 138 22.65 -4.45 -20.44
N ALA A 139 22.40 -4.81 -19.19
CA ALA A 139 23.29 -5.71 -18.45
C ALA A 139 22.99 -7.19 -18.67
N LYS A 140 21.73 -7.53 -18.95
CA LYS A 140 21.26 -8.91 -19.18
C LYS A 140 21.05 -9.26 -20.66
N GLY A 141 21.16 -8.29 -21.56
CA GLY A 141 20.94 -8.49 -22.98
C GLY A 141 19.49 -8.78 -23.35
N MET A 142 18.51 -8.50 -22.48
CA MET A 142 17.09 -8.76 -22.70
C MET A 142 16.40 -7.64 -23.51
N ILE A 143 17.02 -7.21 -24.61
CA ILE A 143 16.54 -6.08 -25.42
C ILE A 143 15.17 -6.41 -26.05
N GLU A 144 14.99 -7.65 -26.50
CA GLU A 144 13.72 -8.10 -27.10
C GLU A 144 12.57 -7.99 -26.10
N PHE A 145 12.79 -8.38 -24.84
CA PHE A 145 11.78 -8.22 -23.78
C PHE A 145 11.47 -6.74 -23.50
N VAL A 146 12.50 -5.91 -23.36
CA VAL A 146 12.34 -4.48 -23.04
C VAL A 146 11.59 -3.72 -24.15
N SER A 147 11.79 -4.14 -25.40
CA SER A 147 11.10 -3.56 -26.57
C SER A 147 9.74 -4.22 -26.88
N SER A 148 9.36 -5.24 -26.11
CA SER A 148 8.13 -5.99 -26.34
C SER A 148 6.87 -5.21 -25.99
N PRO A 149 5.74 -5.48 -26.67
CA PRO A 149 4.43 -4.95 -26.29
C PRO A 149 4.01 -5.34 -24.86
N GLU A 150 4.44 -6.51 -24.39
CA GLU A 150 4.18 -7.03 -23.06
C GLU A 150 4.80 -6.14 -21.98
N CYS A 151 6.03 -5.68 -22.19
CA CYS A 151 6.69 -4.73 -21.29
C CYS A 151 5.92 -3.40 -21.23
N ALA A 152 5.51 -2.86 -22.37
CA ALA A 152 4.70 -1.65 -22.44
C ALA A 152 3.34 -1.84 -21.74
N LEU A 153 2.70 -2.99 -21.90
CA LEU A 153 1.45 -3.34 -21.23
C LEU A 153 1.62 -3.40 -19.71
N GLN A 154 2.72 -3.95 -19.19
CA GLN A 154 3.03 -3.99 -17.76
C GLN A 154 3.06 -2.58 -17.17
N PHE A 155 3.75 -1.63 -17.82
CA PHE A 155 3.77 -0.22 -17.40
C PHE A 155 2.38 0.38 -17.40
N ALA A 156 1.62 0.16 -18.46
CA ALA A 156 0.26 0.70 -18.58
C ALA A 156 -0.66 0.16 -17.48
N ILE A 157 -0.59 -1.14 -17.17
CA ILE A 157 -1.40 -1.77 -16.11
C ILE A 157 -1.03 -1.19 -14.75
N VAL A 158 0.26 -1.09 -14.41
CA VAL A 158 0.70 -0.55 -13.13
C VAL A 158 0.27 0.91 -12.98
N LEU A 159 0.45 1.73 -14.02
CA LEU A 159 0.01 3.12 -14.03
C LEU A 159 -1.50 3.24 -13.87
N CYS A 160 -2.28 2.41 -14.57
CA CYS A 160 -3.73 2.35 -14.46
C CYS A 160 -4.16 1.97 -13.03
N CYS A 161 -3.54 0.98 -12.40
CA CYS A 161 -3.83 0.58 -11.03
C CYS A 161 -3.60 1.73 -10.04
N TYR A 162 -2.50 2.47 -10.16
CA TYR A 162 -2.26 3.66 -9.33
C TYR A 162 -3.26 4.78 -9.60
N ALA A 163 -3.61 5.02 -10.86
CA ALA A 163 -4.61 6.02 -11.22
C ALA A 163 -5.99 5.68 -10.64
N CYS A 164 -6.45 4.44 -10.83
CA CYS A 164 -7.72 3.96 -10.25
C CYS A 164 -7.71 4.04 -8.72
N THR A 165 -6.60 3.66 -8.08
CA THR A 165 -6.46 3.76 -6.62
C THR A 165 -6.51 5.20 -6.14
N ASN A 166 -5.83 6.12 -6.82
CA ASN A 166 -5.88 7.54 -6.48
C ASN A 166 -7.30 8.12 -6.64
N MET A 167 -8.04 7.71 -7.67
CA MET A 167 -9.45 8.09 -7.84
C MET A 167 -10.32 7.53 -6.72
N ALA A 168 -10.14 6.25 -6.36
CA ALA A 168 -10.87 5.61 -5.27
C ALA A 168 -10.61 6.29 -3.92
N ILE A 169 -9.34 6.62 -3.62
CA ILE A 169 -8.97 7.33 -2.39
C ILE A 169 -9.63 8.72 -2.34
N LYS A 170 -9.58 9.48 -3.44
CA LYS A 170 -10.24 10.78 -3.49
C LYS A 170 -11.73 10.67 -3.24
N HIS A 171 -12.38 9.72 -3.90
CA HIS A 171 -13.82 9.48 -3.71
C HIS A 171 -14.15 9.09 -2.26
N LEU A 172 -13.32 8.25 -1.63
CA LEU A 172 -13.49 7.89 -0.21
C LEU A 172 -13.36 9.10 0.71
N VAL A 173 -12.37 9.95 0.49
CA VAL A 173 -12.16 11.18 1.28
C VAL A 173 -13.30 12.15 1.10
N GLU A 174 -13.78 12.36 -0.12
CA GLU A 174 -14.93 13.22 -0.42
C GLU A 174 -16.21 12.68 0.22
N SER A 175 -16.46 11.38 0.11
CA SER A 175 -17.63 10.72 0.71
C SER A 175 -17.61 10.80 2.24
N ASP A 176 -16.45 10.55 2.88
CA ASP A 176 -16.31 10.68 4.33
C ASP A 176 -16.55 12.14 4.79
N GLY A 177 -16.03 13.12 4.04
CA GLY A 177 -16.26 14.54 4.33
C GLY A 177 -17.73 14.94 4.23
N ALA A 178 -18.43 14.48 3.18
CA ALA A 178 -19.86 14.73 3.00
C ALA A 178 -20.71 14.09 4.12
N LEU A 179 -20.35 12.86 4.52
CA LEU A 179 -21.02 12.17 5.63
C LEU A 179 -20.82 12.91 6.96
N THR A 180 -19.61 13.36 7.26
CA THR A 180 -19.29 14.12 8.47
C THR A 180 -20.10 15.43 8.52
N SER A 181 -20.13 16.19 7.42
CA SER A 181 -20.89 17.43 7.32
C SER A 181 -22.41 17.20 7.50
N SER A 182 -22.95 16.11 6.95
CA SER A 182 -24.35 15.73 7.13
C SER A 182 -24.66 15.39 8.59
N ILE A 183 -23.77 14.66 9.28
CA ILE A 183 -23.94 14.35 10.71
C ILE A 183 -23.90 15.60 11.55
N GLU A 184 -22.96 16.52 11.32
CA GLU A 184 -22.86 17.80 12.02
C GLU A 184 -24.12 18.65 11.85
N SER A 185 -24.63 18.75 10.60
CA SER A 185 -25.87 19.46 10.31
C SER A 185 -27.07 18.85 11.04
N ASN A 186 -27.20 17.53 11.03
CA ASN A 186 -28.28 16.84 11.74
C ASN A 186 -28.19 17.02 13.25
N LEU A 187 -26.97 16.97 13.80
CA LEU A 187 -26.75 17.21 15.24
C LEU A 187 -27.15 18.64 15.63
N ALA A 188 -26.75 19.64 14.84
CA ALA A 188 -27.14 21.04 15.07
C ALA A 188 -28.67 21.21 15.08
N ARG A 189 -29.37 20.54 14.14
CA ARG A 189 -30.85 20.55 14.12
C ARG A 189 -31.46 19.88 15.34
N VAL A 190 -30.91 18.78 15.80
CA VAL A 190 -31.38 18.09 17.03
C VAL A 190 -31.19 18.99 18.25
N VAL A 191 -30.03 19.64 18.42
CA VAL A 191 -29.76 20.58 19.51
C VAL A 191 -30.77 21.72 19.50
N GLN A 192 -31.01 22.35 18.33
CA GLN A 192 -31.98 23.42 18.19
C GLN A 192 -33.40 22.96 18.54
N THR A 193 -33.80 21.77 18.12
CA THR A 193 -35.12 21.20 18.45
C THR A 193 -35.26 20.96 19.98
N VAL A 194 -34.20 20.45 20.62
CA VAL A 194 -34.20 20.24 22.07
C VAL A 194 -34.32 21.56 22.83
N GLU A 195 -33.62 22.61 22.39
CA GLU A 195 -33.77 23.95 22.97
C GLU A 195 -35.18 24.50 22.85
N GLN A 196 -35.79 24.37 21.64
CA GLN A 196 -37.18 24.79 21.44
C GLN A 196 -38.19 24.04 22.31
N VAL A 197 -38.00 22.72 22.49
CA VAL A 197 -38.84 21.90 23.35
C VAL A 197 -38.68 22.33 24.84
N LYS A 198 -37.43 22.60 25.26
CA LYS A 198 -37.15 23.09 26.59
C LYS A 198 -37.84 24.45 26.88
N ASP A 199 -37.72 25.38 25.93
CA ASP A 199 -38.36 26.72 26.06
C ASP A 199 -39.88 26.61 26.08
N ALA A 200 -40.47 25.77 25.22
CA ALA A 200 -41.89 25.49 25.27
C ALA A 200 -42.35 24.86 26.56
N SER A 201 -41.55 23.93 27.13
CA SER A 201 -41.86 23.29 28.42
C SER A 201 -41.73 24.23 29.61
N ASN A 202 -40.86 25.25 29.55
CA ASN A 202 -40.71 26.26 30.60
C ASN A 202 -41.79 27.35 30.55
N SER A 203 -42.54 27.44 29.45
CA SER A 203 -43.62 28.43 29.25
C SER A 203 -44.99 27.92 29.67
N ILE A 204 -45.09 26.67 30.08
CA ILE A 204 -46.30 26.03 30.64
C ILE A 204 -46.19 26.02 32.17
#